data_89fe6c449240eda3cdad4dd0cb50fa05
#
_entry.id   89fe6c449240eda3cdad4dd0cb50fa05
#
_cell.length_a   1.000
_cell.length_b   1.000
_cell.length_c   1.000
_cell.angle_alpha   90.00
_cell.angle_beta   90.00
_cell.angle_gamma   90.00
#
_symmetry.space_group_name_H-M   'P 1'
#
loop_
_entity.id
_entity.type
_entity.pdbx_description
1 polymer ?
#
loop_
_entity_poly.entity_id
_entity_poly.type
_entity_poly.pdbx_seq_one_letter_code
_entity_poly.pdbx_strand_id
1 'polypeptide(L)'
;MFRSLSAIAVALAAAAIAPGASAQTQSQTPAPLSPDKAAFRALYKELVETNTTLSSGSCTLAVERMAERLKAAGLPAADMQILAPADRPKDGNLIAVLRGTDRKAKPIMLLAHVDVVEAKRADWERDPFTLVEENGYFYARGASDDKAMAAAFTDAMVRYASEGFKPRRDIKLALTCGEETPDTFNGVGWLIANHRDLMDAEFALNEGAGGRLDATGKPVFVGVQAGEK
;
A
#
# COMPACT_ATOMS: atom_id res chain seq x y z
N MET A 1 50.26 -84.70 -2.93
CA MET A 1 49.98 -83.44 -3.69
C MET A 1 48.46 -83.26 -3.77
N PHE A 2 47.88 -82.55 -2.87
CA PHE A 2 46.44 -82.31 -2.87
C PHE A 2 46.23 -80.79 -3.03
N ARG A 3 45.57 -80.37 -4.11
CA ARG A 3 45.18 -79.00 -4.35
C ARG A 3 43.79 -78.76 -3.73
N SER A 4 43.75 -77.81 -2.83
CA SER A 4 42.52 -77.33 -2.21
C SER A 4 41.84 -76.40 -3.16
N LEU A 5 40.56 -76.61 -3.47
CA LEU A 5 39.65 -75.69 -4.22
C LEU A 5 38.88 -74.86 -3.20
N SER A 6 39.15 -73.61 -3.15
CA SER A 6 38.37 -72.66 -2.36
C SER A 6 37.14 -72.20 -3.17
N ALA A 7 35.96 -72.46 -2.63
CA ALA A 7 34.70 -71.99 -3.17
C ALA A 7 34.44 -70.50 -2.71
N ILE A 8 34.29 -69.61 -3.64
CA ILE A 8 33.89 -68.21 -3.37
C ILE A 8 32.36 -68.14 -3.38
N ALA A 9 31.78 -67.90 -2.19
CA ALA A 9 30.35 -67.62 -2.05
C ALA A 9 30.09 -66.17 -2.38
N VAL A 10 29.33 -65.90 -3.45
CA VAL A 10 28.82 -64.53 -3.82
C VAL A 10 27.51 -64.30 -3.07
N ALA A 11 27.51 -63.40 -2.09
CA ALA A 11 26.32 -63.01 -1.40
C ALA A 11 25.62 -61.91 -2.24
N LEU A 12 24.44 -62.18 -2.81
CA LEU A 12 23.55 -61.20 -3.39
C LEU A 12 22.86 -60.41 -2.26
N ALA A 13 23.19 -59.14 -2.10
CA ALA A 13 22.44 -58.23 -1.26
C ALA A 13 21.21 -57.73 -2.04
N ALA A 14 20.02 -58.15 -1.65
CA ALA A 14 18.78 -57.60 -2.15
C ALA A 14 18.53 -56.21 -1.50
N ALA A 15 18.67 -55.14 -2.28
CA ALA A 15 18.29 -53.80 -1.85
C ALA A 15 16.75 -53.69 -1.82
N ALA A 16 16.17 -53.61 -0.63
CA ALA A 16 14.76 -53.31 -0.45
C ALA A 16 14.52 -51.82 -0.79
N ILE A 17 13.81 -51.55 -1.89
CA ILE A 17 13.33 -50.23 -2.23
C ILE A 17 12.17 -49.94 -1.29
N ALA A 18 12.40 -49.03 -0.32
CA ALA A 18 11.33 -48.49 0.51
C ALA A 18 10.40 -47.61 -0.36
N PRO A 19 9.06 -47.75 -0.25
CA PRO A 19 8.17 -46.84 -0.97
C PRO A 19 8.40 -45.43 -0.47
N GLY A 20 8.65 -44.52 -1.41
CA GLY A 20 8.87 -43.10 -1.11
C GLY A 20 7.69 -42.55 -0.33
N ALA A 21 7.95 -41.98 0.82
CA ALA A 21 6.98 -41.20 1.57
C ALA A 21 6.59 -39.98 0.71
N SER A 22 5.38 -40.01 0.15
CA SER A 22 4.78 -38.86 -0.48
C SER A 22 4.66 -37.78 0.60
N ALA A 23 5.46 -36.72 0.49
CA ALA A 23 5.32 -35.55 1.31
C ALA A 23 3.93 -34.95 1.02
N GLN A 24 2.97 -35.25 1.88
CA GLN A 24 1.70 -34.53 1.87
C GLN A 24 2.02 -33.10 2.24
N THR A 25 1.96 -32.21 1.24
CA THR A 25 1.93 -30.75 1.44
C THR A 25 0.64 -30.46 2.21
N GLN A 26 0.73 -30.45 3.53
CA GLN A 26 -0.38 -29.99 4.36
C GLN A 26 -0.62 -28.55 3.98
N SER A 27 -1.77 -28.27 3.35
CA SER A 27 -2.31 -26.94 3.19
C SER A 27 -2.56 -26.36 4.59
N GLN A 28 -1.56 -25.69 5.14
CA GLN A 28 -1.71 -25.02 6.43
C GLN A 28 -2.70 -23.88 6.21
N THR A 29 -3.85 -23.94 6.86
CA THR A 29 -4.74 -22.80 6.96
C THR A 29 -3.92 -21.64 7.52
N PRO A 30 -3.87 -20.49 6.82
CA PRO A 30 -3.08 -19.34 7.31
C PRO A 30 -3.51 -18.98 8.73
N ALA A 31 -2.53 -18.71 9.59
CA ALA A 31 -2.80 -18.26 10.96
C ALA A 31 -3.65 -16.97 10.90
N PRO A 32 -4.57 -16.75 11.85
CA PRO A 32 -5.35 -15.53 11.92
C PRO A 32 -4.43 -14.29 11.93
N LEU A 33 -4.82 -13.25 11.20
CA LEU A 33 -4.09 -11.99 11.23
C LEU A 33 -4.12 -11.39 12.64
N SER A 34 -3.02 -10.74 13.06
CA SER A 34 -3.07 -9.90 14.25
C SER A 34 -4.11 -8.77 14.08
N PRO A 35 -4.68 -8.25 15.19
CA PRO A 35 -5.69 -7.18 15.10
C PRO A 35 -5.27 -6.01 14.22
N ASP A 36 -4.01 -5.57 14.33
CA ASP A 36 -3.46 -4.46 13.54
C ASP A 36 -3.42 -4.77 12.04
N LYS A 37 -2.98 -5.97 11.69
CA LYS A 37 -2.96 -6.41 10.29
C LYS A 37 -4.38 -6.56 9.72
N ALA A 38 -5.32 -7.01 10.55
CA ALA A 38 -6.71 -7.11 10.16
C ALA A 38 -7.34 -5.72 9.94
N ALA A 39 -7.03 -4.75 10.81
CA ALA A 39 -7.49 -3.36 10.69
C ALA A 39 -6.91 -2.70 9.42
N PHE A 40 -5.60 -2.82 9.20
CA PHE A 40 -4.95 -2.35 7.97
C PHE A 40 -5.59 -2.97 6.73
N ARG A 41 -5.79 -4.29 6.74
CA ARG A 41 -6.41 -4.98 5.59
C ARG A 41 -7.82 -4.49 5.30
N ALA A 42 -8.62 -4.21 6.33
CA ALA A 42 -9.97 -3.67 6.19
C ALA A 42 -9.96 -2.25 5.60
N LEU A 43 -9.03 -1.39 6.04
CA LEU A 43 -8.82 -0.06 5.49
C LEU A 43 -8.38 -0.13 4.03
N TYR A 44 -7.37 -0.93 3.74
CA TYR A 44 -6.84 -1.11 2.39
C TYR A 44 -7.92 -1.65 1.43
N LYS A 45 -8.68 -2.67 1.85
CA LYS A 45 -9.79 -3.22 1.07
C LYS A 45 -10.83 -2.14 0.74
N GLU A 46 -11.27 -1.37 1.71
CA GLU A 46 -12.24 -0.29 1.52
C GLU A 46 -11.75 0.74 0.50
N LEU A 47 -10.48 1.15 0.61
CA LEU A 47 -9.91 2.13 -0.31
C LEU A 47 -9.78 1.56 -1.73
N VAL A 48 -9.27 0.33 -1.88
CA VAL A 48 -9.10 -0.31 -3.19
C VAL A 48 -10.45 -0.55 -3.88
N GLU A 49 -11.46 -1.01 -3.13
CA GLU A 49 -12.79 -1.29 -3.67
C GLU A 49 -13.65 -0.03 -3.93
N THR A 50 -13.17 1.15 -3.52
CA THR A 50 -13.78 2.41 -3.94
C THR A 50 -13.30 2.75 -5.35
N ASN A 51 -14.18 2.70 -6.34
CA ASN A 51 -13.85 3.11 -7.70
C ASN A 51 -13.51 4.62 -7.74
N THR A 52 -12.33 4.95 -8.24
CA THR A 52 -11.81 6.32 -8.37
C THR A 52 -11.27 6.59 -9.77
N THR A 53 -11.80 5.87 -10.78
CA THR A 53 -11.52 6.18 -12.18
C THR A 53 -12.14 7.52 -12.56
N LEU A 54 -11.55 8.21 -13.53
CA LEU A 54 -12.04 9.51 -14.00
C LEU A 54 -13.48 9.42 -14.53
N SER A 55 -13.81 8.35 -15.28
CA SER A 55 -15.09 8.25 -15.99
C SER A 55 -16.30 7.97 -15.08
N SER A 56 -16.12 7.18 -14.02
CA SER A 56 -17.25 6.66 -13.23
C SER A 56 -17.01 6.64 -11.73
N GLY A 57 -15.78 6.95 -11.29
CA GLY A 57 -15.38 6.91 -9.90
C GLY A 57 -15.64 8.19 -9.13
N SER A 58 -15.13 8.22 -7.89
CA SER A 58 -15.10 9.40 -7.03
C SER A 58 -13.95 9.35 -6.04
N CYS A 59 -12.95 10.19 -6.25
CA CYS A 59 -11.91 10.44 -5.27
C CYS A 59 -12.50 11.02 -3.98
N THR A 60 -13.49 11.91 -4.09
CA THR A 60 -14.18 12.48 -2.91
C THR A 60 -14.71 11.40 -1.99
N LEU A 61 -15.42 10.40 -2.53
CA LEU A 61 -15.90 9.27 -1.73
C LEU A 61 -14.76 8.48 -1.07
N ALA A 62 -13.65 8.28 -1.79
CA ALA A 62 -12.50 7.57 -1.25
C ALA A 62 -11.87 8.33 -0.08
N VAL A 63 -11.65 9.65 -0.23
CA VAL A 63 -11.03 10.44 0.82
C VAL A 63 -11.98 10.70 2.00
N GLU A 64 -13.29 10.77 1.79
CA GLU A 64 -14.30 10.82 2.86
C GLU A 64 -14.22 9.58 3.75
N ARG A 65 -14.14 8.39 3.17
CA ARG A 65 -13.98 7.14 3.92
C ARG A 65 -12.70 7.13 4.76
N MET A 66 -11.59 7.62 4.21
CA MET A 66 -10.33 7.72 4.94
C MET A 66 -10.40 8.77 6.05
N ALA A 67 -11.06 9.90 5.82
CA ALA A 67 -11.29 10.91 6.85
C ALA A 67 -12.15 10.38 8.01
N GLU A 68 -13.18 9.59 7.74
CA GLU A 68 -13.99 8.97 8.82
C GLU A 68 -13.16 7.97 9.65
N ARG A 69 -12.22 7.23 9.05
CA ARG A 69 -11.30 6.37 9.81
C ARG A 69 -10.37 7.17 10.72
N LEU A 70 -9.81 8.27 10.22
CA LEU A 70 -8.95 9.17 10.99
C LEU A 70 -9.73 9.81 12.16
N LYS A 71 -10.96 10.24 11.91
CA LYS A 71 -11.86 10.78 12.91
C LYS A 71 -12.22 9.75 13.98
N ALA A 72 -12.53 8.51 13.57
CA ALA A 72 -12.80 7.42 14.51
C ALA A 72 -11.59 7.07 15.39
N ALA A 73 -10.37 7.29 14.89
CA ALA A 73 -9.13 7.14 15.64
C ALA A 73 -8.83 8.32 16.60
N GLY A 74 -9.63 9.37 16.57
CA GLY A 74 -9.48 10.54 17.46
C GLY A 74 -8.77 11.74 16.85
N LEU A 75 -8.50 11.75 15.53
CA LEU A 75 -8.00 12.95 14.88
C LEU A 75 -9.09 14.01 14.85
N PRO A 76 -8.84 15.26 15.35
CA PRO A 76 -9.86 16.30 15.39
C PRO A 76 -10.37 16.67 13.99
N ALA A 77 -11.68 16.85 13.84
CA ALA A 77 -12.28 17.28 12.58
C ALA A 77 -11.72 18.63 12.07
N ALA A 78 -11.33 19.53 13.00
CA ALA A 78 -10.71 20.80 12.65
C ALA A 78 -9.31 20.67 12.01
N ASP A 79 -8.68 19.51 12.16
CA ASP A 79 -7.38 19.20 11.56
C ASP A 79 -7.51 18.41 10.24
N MET A 80 -8.72 18.31 9.69
CA MET A 80 -9.01 17.63 8.42
C MET A 80 -9.82 18.54 7.49
N GLN A 81 -9.47 18.55 6.21
CA GLN A 81 -10.18 19.27 5.17
C GLN A 81 -10.29 18.42 3.92
N ILE A 82 -11.50 18.28 3.37
CA ILE A 82 -11.75 17.71 2.05
C ILE A 82 -12.02 18.86 1.10
N LEU A 83 -11.23 18.95 0.03
CA LEU A 83 -11.19 20.08 -0.87
C LEU A 83 -11.34 19.59 -2.31
N ALA A 84 -12.29 20.16 -3.04
CA ALA A 84 -12.51 19.89 -4.46
C ALA A 84 -12.83 21.20 -5.20
N PRO A 85 -12.48 21.33 -6.50
CA PRO A 85 -13.01 22.41 -7.31
C PRO A 85 -14.54 22.36 -7.38
N ALA A 86 -15.20 23.50 -7.40
CA ALA A 86 -16.67 23.58 -7.39
C ALA A 86 -17.33 22.89 -8.60
N ASP A 87 -16.66 22.91 -9.75
CA ASP A 87 -17.06 22.27 -10.99
C ASP A 87 -16.66 20.78 -11.08
N ARG A 88 -15.88 20.29 -10.08
CA ARG A 88 -15.34 18.90 -10.01
C ARG A 88 -15.60 18.27 -8.64
N PRO A 89 -16.84 18.13 -8.21
CA PRO A 89 -17.14 17.68 -6.83
C PRO A 89 -16.73 16.25 -6.54
N LYS A 90 -16.41 15.45 -7.55
CA LYS A 90 -15.93 14.06 -7.39
C LYS A 90 -14.40 13.94 -7.30
N ASP A 91 -13.67 15.01 -7.59
CA ASP A 91 -12.20 15.05 -7.64
C ASP A 91 -11.63 15.62 -6.33
N GLY A 92 -12.20 15.19 -5.19
CA GLY A 92 -11.83 15.65 -3.85
C GLY A 92 -10.47 15.15 -3.39
N ASN A 93 -9.82 16.00 -2.60
CA ASN A 93 -8.54 15.75 -1.98
C ASN A 93 -8.69 15.89 -0.46
N LEU A 94 -8.00 15.08 0.32
CA LEU A 94 -7.97 15.16 1.80
C LEU A 94 -6.63 15.73 2.24
N ILE A 95 -6.68 16.75 3.09
CA ILE A 95 -5.53 17.16 3.90
C ILE A 95 -5.89 16.91 5.36
N ALA A 96 -5.09 16.09 6.06
CA ALA A 96 -5.23 15.81 7.47
C ALA A 96 -3.90 16.08 8.20
N VAL A 97 -3.95 16.64 9.41
CA VAL A 97 -2.77 17.07 10.14
C VAL A 97 -2.73 16.47 11.53
N LEU A 98 -1.73 15.66 11.83
CA LEU A 98 -1.38 15.27 13.19
C LEU A 98 -0.44 16.33 13.76
N ARG A 99 -0.93 17.09 14.74
CA ARG A 99 -0.20 18.22 15.30
C ARG A 99 1.01 17.80 16.12
N GLY A 100 2.14 18.44 15.82
CA GLY A 100 3.37 18.28 16.56
C GLY A 100 3.47 19.18 17.79
N THR A 101 4.48 18.91 18.62
CA THR A 101 4.77 19.68 19.85
C THR A 101 5.61 20.92 19.58
N ASP A 102 6.41 20.95 18.52
CA ASP A 102 7.27 22.08 18.12
C ASP A 102 6.62 22.82 16.94
N ARG A 103 5.94 23.92 17.25
CA ARG A 103 5.22 24.75 16.26
C ARG A 103 6.12 25.50 15.30
N LYS A 104 7.45 25.52 15.54
CA LYS A 104 8.43 26.17 14.67
C LYS A 104 9.03 25.19 13.66
N ALA A 105 8.96 23.90 13.94
CA ALA A 105 9.43 22.88 13.02
C ALA A 105 8.51 22.80 11.80
N LYS A 106 9.10 22.82 10.60
CA LYS A 106 8.33 22.62 9.37
C LYS A 106 7.73 21.23 9.33
N PRO A 107 6.50 21.07 8.83
CA PRO A 107 5.85 19.76 8.70
C PRO A 107 6.63 18.82 7.78
N ILE A 108 6.35 17.52 7.92
CA ILE A 108 6.56 16.52 6.86
C ILE A 108 5.23 16.17 6.24
N MET A 109 5.24 15.78 4.97
CA MET A 109 4.03 15.39 4.24
C MET A 109 4.12 13.94 3.78
N LEU A 110 3.06 13.20 4.02
CA LEU A 110 2.77 11.89 3.46
C LEU A 110 1.81 12.14 2.28
N LEU A 111 2.32 12.08 1.07
CA LEU A 111 1.58 12.39 -0.16
C LEU A 111 1.33 11.11 -0.94
N ALA A 112 0.09 10.84 -1.28
CA ALA A 112 -0.31 9.71 -2.10
C ALA A 112 -1.53 10.09 -2.94
N HIS A 113 -1.69 9.48 -4.13
CA HIS A 113 -2.91 9.68 -4.91
C HIS A 113 -3.90 8.52 -4.69
N VAL A 114 -5.18 8.82 -4.87
CA VAL A 114 -6.25 7.84 -4.70
C VAL A 114 -6.98 7.52 -6.02
N ASP A 115 -6.80 8.35 -7.04
CA ASP A 115 -7.32 8.06 -8.37
C ASP A 115 -6.59 6.89 -9.01
N VAL A 116 -7.21 6.30 -10.01
CA VAL A 116 -6.66 5.17 -10.75
C VAL A 116 -6.99 5.31 -12.23
N VAL A 117 -6.13 4.79 -13.10
CA VAL A 117 -6.42 4.68 -14.53
C VAL A 117 -7.66 3.82 -14.77
N GLU A 118 -8.30 4.00 -15.92
CA GLU A 118 -9.51 3.25 -16.30
C GLU A 118 -9.32 1.73 -16.22
N ALA A 119 -10.36 1.05 -15.84
CA ALA A 119 -10.39 -0.41 -15.75
C ALA A 119 -11.74 -0.94 -16.24
N LYS A 120 -11.79 -1.28 -17.54
CA LYS A 120 -12.98 -1.88 -18.12
C LYS A 120 -13.08 -3.33 -17.70
N ARG A 121 -14.25 -3.75 -17.16
CA ARG A 121 -14.46 -5.12 -16.68
C ARG A 121 -14.10 -6.19 -17.72
N ALA A 122 -14.31 -5.91 -19.01
CA ALA A 122 -13.99 -6.84 -20.10
C ALA A 122 -12.49 -7.12 -20.28
N ASP A 123 -11.63 -6.23 -19.81
CA ASP A 123 -10.17 -6.35 -19.95
C ASP A 123 -9.54 -7.09 -18.74
N TRP A 124 -10.37 -7.56 -17.78
CA TRP A 124 -9.91 -8.15 -16.53
C TRP A 124 -10.51 -9.55 -16.33
N GLU A 125 -9.70 -10.50 -15.92
CA GLU A 125 -10.19 -11.83 -15.52
C GLU A 125 -11.03 -11.76 -14.24
N ARG A 126 -10.65 -10.88 -13.30
CA ARG A 126 -11.35 -10.59 -12.04
C ARG A 126 -12.03 -9.23 -12.12
N ASP A 127 -12.97 -8.96 -11.22
CA ASP A 127 -13.51 -7.61 -11.09
C ASP A 127 -12.38 -6.64 -10.63
N PRO A 128 -12.10 -5.57 -11.40
CA PRO A 128 -11.00 -4.66 -11.08
C PRO A 128 -11.23 -3.85 -9.78
N PHE A 129 -12.46 -3.76 -9.28
CA PHE A 129 -12.82 -3.03 -8.06
C PHE A 129 -13.23 -3.95 -6.91
N THR A 130 -12.86 -5.22 -6.97
CA THR A 130 -12.96 -6.19 -5.89
C THR A 130 -11.55 -6.64 -5.51
N LEU A 131 -11.15 -6.44 -4.25
CA LEU A 131 -9.83 -6.88 -3.78
C LEU A 131 -9.81 -8.39 -3.61
N VAL A 132 -9.15 -9.08 -4.55
CA VAL A 132 -8.95 -10.53 -4.51
C VAL A 132 -7.58 -10.85 -3.97
N GLU A 133 -7.51 -11.77 -2.99
CA GLU A 133 -6.25 -12.31 -2.48
C GLU A 133 -6.09 -13.75 -2.96
N GLU A 134 -5.02 -13.99 -3.73
CA GLU A 134 -4.66 -15.32 -4.23
C GLU A 134 -3.15 -15.53 -4.15
N ASN A 135 -2.73 -16.69 -3.67
CA ASN A 135 -1.32 -17.09 -3.65
C ASN A 135 -0.37 -16.06 -2.98
N GLY A 136 -0.87 -15.30 -2.00
CA GLY A 136 -0.12 -14.26 -1.30
C GLY A 136 -0.03 -12.92 -2.05
N TYR A 137 -0.78 -12.74 -3.12
CA TYR A 137 -0.88 -11.48 -3.87
C TYR A 137 -2.29 -10.89 -3.79
N PHE A 138 -2.36 -9.57 -3.88
CA PHE A 138 -3.60 -8.82 -4.04
C PHE A 138 -3.79 -8.42 -5.51
N TYR A 139 -4.99 -8.62 -6.03
CA TYR A 139 -5.38 -8.29 -7.39
C TYR A 139 -6.57 -7.34 -7.37
N ALA A 140 -6.36 -6.13 -7.83
CA ALA A 140 -7.38 -5.11 -8.12
C ALA A 140 -6.74 -3.92 -8.85
N ARG A 141 -7.54 -3.04 -9.46
CA ARG A 141 -7.07 -1.75 -9.94
C ARG A 141 -6.70 -0.86 -8.75
N GLY A 142 -5.49 -0.25 -8.78
CA GLY A 142 -4.97 0.56 -7.68
C GLY A 142 -4.42 -0.25 -6.50
N ALA A 143 -4.37 -1.60 -6.58
CA ALA A 143 -3.81 -2.42 -5.49
C ALA A 143 -2.33 -2.14 -5.21
N SER A 144 -1.59 -1.61 -6.18
CA SER A 144 -0.19 -1.17 -6.01
C SER A 144 -0.11 0.34 -6.15
N ASP A 145 -0.58 0.86 -7.24
CA ASP A 145 -0.50 2.23 -7.68
C ASP A 145 -1.87 2.93 -7.52
N ASP A 146 -2.04 3.84 -6.57
CA ASP A 146 -1.14 4.13 -5.44
C ASP A 146 -1.87 3.94 -4.10
N LYS A 147 -3.02 3.22 -4.13
CA LYS A 147 -3.83 2.99 -2.93
C LYS A 147 -3.13 2.14 -1.87
N ALA A 148 -2.08 1.40 -2.23
CA ALA A 148 -1.26 0.68 -1.24
C ALA A 148 -0.54 1.67 -0.33
N MET A 149 0.12 2.69 -0.89
CA MET A 149 0.82 3.71 -0.12
C MET A 149 -0.17 4.64 0.59
N ALA A 150 -1.25 5.04 -0.09
CA ALA A 150 -2.33 5.81 0.52
C ALA A 150 -2.92 5.12 1.76
N ALA A 151 -3.14 3.80 1.69
CA ALA A 151 -3.59 3.00 2.82
C ALA A 151 -2.55 2.91 3.93
N ALA A 152 -1.27 2.70 3.59
CA ALA A 152 -0.19 2.62 4.56
C ALA A 152 -0.01 3.95 5.32
N PHE A 153 -0.07 5.07 4.62
CA PHE A 153 0.02 6.39 5.24
C PHE A 153 -1.20 6.70 6.10
N THR A 154 -2.40 6.35 5.63
CA THR A 154 -3.63 6.51 6.41
C THR A 154 -3.61 5.66 7.69
N ASP A 155 -3.20 4.39 7.61
CA ASP A 155 -3.09 3.49 8.77
C ASP A 155 -2.06 4.00 9.78
N ALA A 156 -0.92 4.51 9.32
CA ALA A 156 0.07 5.14 10.21
C ALA A 156 -0.55 6.32 10.98
N MET A 157 -1.30 7.20 10.30
CA MET A 157 -1.98 8.33 10.94
C MET A 157 -3.09 7.87 11.90
N VAL A 158 -3.86 6.83 11.54
CA VAL A 158 -4.86 6.21 12.42
C VAL A 158 -4.21 5.69 13.69
N ARG A 159 -3.11 4.95 13.59
CA ARG A 159 -2.38 4.44 14.75
C ARG A 159 -1.83 5.56 15.62
N TYR A 160 -1.15 6.53 15.03
CA TYR A 160 -0.61 7.68 15.76
C TYR A 160 -1.69 8.44 16.52
N ALA A 161 -2.87 8.62 15.92
CA ALA A 161 -3.99 9.28 16.58
C ALA A 161 -4.54 8.45 17.74
N SER A 162 -4.80 7.15 17.52
CA SER A 162 -5.38 6.24 18.52
C SER A 162 -4.43 5.96 19.70
N GLU A 163 -3.13 5.94 19.46
CA GLU A 163 -2.09 5.74 20.48
C GLU A 163 -1.73 7.04 21.22
N GLY A 164 -2.29 8.18 20.80
CA GLY A 164 -1.98 9.48 21.38
C GLY A 164 -0.53 9.93 21.10
N PHE A 165 0.08 9.44 20.04
CA PHE A 165 1.43 9.81 19.65
C PHE A 165 1.56 11.32 19.42
N LYS A 166 2.61 11.92 19.98
CA LYS A 166 2.90 13.35 19.86
C LYS A 166 4.22 13.53 19.09
N PRO A 167 4.16 13.71 17.77
CA PRO A 167 5.37 13.98 16.98
C PRO A 167 5.99 15.31 17.38
N ARG A 168 7.27 15.49 17.09
CA ARG A 168 7.91 16.80 17.29
C ARG A 168 7.37 17.84 16.33
N ARG A 169 7.26 17.51 15.05
CA ARG A 169 6.72 18.37 13.98
C ARG A 169 5.36 17.89 13.52
N ASP A 170 4.58 18.75 12.91
CA ASP A 170 3.31 18.34 12.28
C ASP A 170 3.59 17.27 11.22
N ILE A 171 2.73 16.24 11.17
CA ILE A 171 2.69 15.26 10.09
C ILE A 171 1.42 15.55 9.30
N LYS A 172 1.57 15.90 8.03
CA LYS A 172 0.46 16.13 7.09
C LYS A 172 0.24 14.86 6.27
N LEU A 173 -0.99 14.44 6.12
CA LEU A 173 -1.42 13.46 5.13
C LEU A 173 -2.14 14.21 4.02
N ALA A 174 -1.70 14.05 2.79
CA ALA A 174 -2.36 14.54 1.59
C ALA A 174 -2.75 13.35 0.70
N LEU A 175 -4.04 13.05 0.62
CA LEU A 175 -4.58 12.09 -0.33
C LEU A 175 -5.19 12.87 -1.49
N THR A 176 -4.61 12.75 -2.68
CA THR A 176 -4.93 13.60 -3.82
C THR A 176 -5.59 12.84 -4.96
N CYS A 177 -6.23 13.57 -5.88
CA CYS A 177 -6.87 13.06 -7.08
C CYS A 177 -6.20 13.63 -8.33
N GLY A 178 -6.14 12.85 -9.41
CA GLY A 178 -5.71 13.32 -10.73
C GLY A 178 -4.21 13.26 -10.98
N GLU A 179 -3.50 12.31 -10.35
CA GLU A 179 -2.13 11.96 -10.72
C GLU A 179 -2.11 11.26 -12.07
N GLU A 180 -2.99 10.28 -12.25
CA GLU A 180 -3.11 9.45 -13.45
C GLU A 180 -3.76 10.17 -14.65
N THR A 181 -4.32 11.35 -14.43
CA THR A 181 -5.04 12.12 -15.46
C THR A 181 -4.67 13.61 -15.45
N PRO A 182 -3.37 13.97 -15.45
CA PRO A 182 -2.89 15.32 -15.21
C PRO A 182 -3.35 16.32 -16.29
N ASP A 183 -3.61 15.87 -17.52
CA ASP A 183 -4.14 16.71 -18.60
C ASP A 183 -5.59 17.14 -18.37
N THR A 184 -6.34 16.42 -17.52
CA THR A 184 -7.73 16.73 -17.19
C THR A 184 -7.85 17.46 -15.87
N PHE A 185 -7.16 16.98 -14.84
CA PHE A 185 -7.10 17.53 -13.50
C PHE A 185 -5.86 17.02 -12.78
N ASN A 186 -5.19 17.90 -12.04
CA ASN A 186 -4.10 17.54 -11.14
C ASN A 186 -4.37 18.15 -9.77
N GLY A 187 -4.74 17.32 -8.81
CA GLY A 187 -5.11 17.75 -7.45
C GLY A 187 -3.99 18.42 -6.69
N VAL A 188 -2.75 17.93 -6.83
CA VAL A 188 -1.57 18.58 -6.20
C VAL A 188 -1.38 19.98 -6.77
N GLY A 189 -1.39 20.12 -8.08
CA GLY A 189 -1.25 21.42 -8.74
C GLY A 189 -2.36 22.39 -8.33
N TRP A 190 -3.61 21.90 -8.26
CA TRP A 190 -4.75 22.70 -7.83
C TRP A 190 -4.64 23.13 -6.36
N LEU A 191 -4.24 22.22 -5.46
CA LEU A 191 -4.02 22.52 -4.04
C LEU A 191 -2.90 23.55 -3.85
N ILE A 192 -1.79 23.42 -4.59
CA ILE A 192 -0.69 24.41 -4.54
C ILE A 192 -1.16 25.77 -4.99
N ALA A 193 -1.99 25.84 -6.02
CA ALA A 193 -2.48 27.10 -6.56
C ALA A 193 -3.52 27.80 -5.65
N ASN A 194 -4.36 27.02 -4.92
CA ASN A 194 -5.51 27.55 -4.18
C ASN A 194 -5.38 27.44 -2.66
N HIS A 195 -4.53 26.52 -2.15
CA HIS A 195 -4.42 26.17 -0.74
C HIS A 195 -2.95 25.90 -0.36
N ARG A 196 -2.04 26.76 -0.81
CA ARG A 196 -0.58 26.59 -0.67
C ARG A 196 -0.13 26.31 0.75
N ASP A 197 -0.72 26.98 1.72
CA ASP A 197 -0.42 26.84 3.16
C ASP A 197 -0.68 25.43 3.69
N LEU A 198 -1.67 24.73 3.13
CA LEU A 198 -1.95 23.34 3.47
C LEU A 198 -0.89 22.38 2.91
N MET A 199 -0.29 22.73 1.76
CA MET A 199 0.70 21.91 1.06
C MET A 199 2.13 22.18 1.51
N ASP A 200 2.42 23.30 2.19
CA ASP A 200 3.79 23.59 2.64
C ASP A 200 4.30 22.56 3.62
N ALA A 201 5.48 21.99 3.32
CA ALA A 201 6.21 21.03 4.13
C ALA A 201 7.72 21.19 3.91
N GLU A 202 8.54 20.65 4.80
CA GLU A 202 10.00 20.63 4.62
C GLU A 202 10.38 19.63 3.52
N PHE A 203 9.72 18.48 3.53
CA PHE A 203 9.81 17.45 2.50
C PHE A 203 8.51 16.62 2.46
N ALA A 204 8.31 15.90 1.36
CA ALA A 204 7.24 14.95 1.21
C ALA A 204 7.80 13.53 0.98
N LEU A 205 7.11 12.54 1.54
CA LEU A 205 7.23 11.15 1.12
C LEU A 205 6.14 10.91 0.08
N ASN A 206 6.54 10.47 -1.10
CA ASN A 206 5.65 10.19 -2.22
C ASN A 206 6.22 9.02 -3.03
N GLU A 207 5.46 8.54 -3.99
CA GLU A 207 5.95 7.60 -5.01
C GLU A 207 6.98 8.25 -5.94
N GLY A 208 7.57 7.45 -6.82
CA GLY A 208 8.39 7.89 -7.95
C GLY A 208 9.74 7.21 -7.98
N ALA A 209 10.73 7.72 -7.28
CA ALA A 209 12.07 7.19 -7.35
C ALA A 209 12.13 5.70 -7.01
N GLY A 210 12.86 4.93 -7.81
CA GLY A 210 13.02 3.50 -7.63
C GLY A 210 14.33 3.10 -6.97
N GLY A 211 14.50 1.80 -6.73
CA GLY A 211 15.73 1.21 -6.27
C GLY A 211 15.96 -0.14 -6.92
N ARG A 212 17.15 -0.69 -6.75
CA ARG A 212 17.48 -2.04 -7.20
C ARG A 212 18.19 -2.82 -6.11
N LEU A 213 17.75 -4.05 -5.93
CA LEU A 213 18.45 -5.03 -5.10
C LEU A 213 19.25 -5.98 -5.98
N ASP A 214 20.35 -6.53 -5.46
CA ASP A 214 21.05 -7.65 -6.09
C ASP A 214 20.33 -8.98 -5.84
N ALA A 215 20.89 -10.05 -6.38
CA ALA A 215 20.31 -11.39 -6.22
C ALA A 215 20.27 -11.90 -4.75
N THR A 216 21.00 -11.24 -3.84
CA THR A 216 21.01 -11.57 -2.41
C THR A 216 20.07 -10.69 -1.59
N GLY A 217 19.35 -9.74 -2.23
CA GLY A 217 18.46 -8.79 -1.57
C GLY A 217 19.18 -7.55 -1.02
N LYS A 218 20.46 -7.34 -1.33
CA LYS A 218 21.22 -6.17 -0.89
C LYS A 218 20.93 -4.98 -1.81
N PRO A 219 20.67 -3.76 -1.27
CA PRO A 219 20.51 -2.57 -2.09
C PRO A 219 21.74 -2.26 -2.93
N VAL A 220 21.55 -2.11 -4.24
CA VAL A 220 22.57 -1.67 -5.20
C VAL A 220 22.52 -0.16 -5.34
N PHE A 221 21.31 0.39 -5.45
CA PHE A 221 21.06 1.83 -5.39
C PHE A 221 19.64 2.09 -4.89
N VAL A 222 19.45 3.29 -4.35
CA VAL A 222 18.13 3.88 -4.05
C VAL A 222 18.10 5.24 -4.76
N GLY A 223 17.08 5.45 -5.58
CA GLY A 223 16.85 6.72 -6.24
C GLY A 223 16.22 7.73 -5.27
N VAL A 224 16.56 8.99 -5.45
CA VAL A 224 15.92 10.11 -4.77
C VAL A 224 15.54 11.12 -5.82
N GLN A 225 14.26 11.50 -5.87
CA GLN A 225 13.83 12.61 -6.71
C GLN A 225 14.16 13.93 -5.98
N ALA A 226 14.83 14.81 -6.68
CA ALA A 226 15.09 16.16 -6.21
C ALA A 226 14.72 17.13 -7.34
N GLY A 227 14.05 18.23 -6.99
CA GLY A 227 13.65 19.29 -7.91
C GLY A 227 13.85 20.65 -7.25
N GLU A 228 14.08 21.66 -8.06
CA GLU A 228 14.07 23.05 -7.62
C GLU A 228 12.61 23.50 -7.39
N LYS A 229 12.41 24.35 -6.38
CA LYS A 229 11.10 24.96 -6.06
C LYS A 229 10.93 26.27 -6.77
#